data_f3a842a5f41317c9e926f34954067a2c
#
_entry.id   f3a842a5f41317c9e926f34954067a2c
#
_cell.length_a   1.000
_cell.length_b   1.000
_cell.length_c   1.000
_cell.angle_alpha   90.00
_cell.angle_beta   90.00
_cell.angle_gamma   90.00
#
_symmetry.space_group_name_H-M   'P 1'
#
loop_
_entity.id
_entity.type
_entity.pdbx_description
1 polymer ?
#
loop_
_entity_poly.entity_id
_entity_poly.type
_entity_poly.pdbx_seq_one_letter_code
_entity_poly.pdbx_strand_id
1 'polypeptide(L)'
;MKLLYPSKPNTIFLTAIKAALVILFLVAGFYSVANAQTSQELVFKNPVLQSGTAGENNAVYRFPSVMTGIDALVKINGRSSSMVQLVTIDLSNTGFEKAFQPQVTYGSNNTSPAGFTDWWMEFQVSFVQASTGTPASVSKFNVTGLDIDGNNDKISEYQTYYGLQSYTLESNTKLTVSTIQELISGLLTNTGKRFDGPIATCDGVDTTQTGNMTTSNYVNTNSFRLRTGAKSTGVSGAADRMYSLWFKAFTYAASVTSTLPVTVINWTAALSNNNVALRWTTTSEINASHFIIERSFDGADYTDAAMIFANGNSDISINYSYNDKVPAGNTGVIYYRLKMVDMDGTYKVAGTRIVRIGKSSDAVKVIAYPNPVVNDLRITVPQSWQGKTLSYQVTNSNGQVIKSYSVQNAGQTEIIGMSQVPAGMYIVRVINGTEAAVQSVVKSSK
;
A
#
# COMPACT_ATOMS: atom_id res chain seq x y z
N MET A 1 -87.62 -20.31 16.42
CA MET A 1 -86.78 -20.13 15.24
C MET A 1 -85.83 -18.99 15.55
N LYS A 2 -84.56 -19.33 16.04
CA LYS A 2 -83.55 -18.35 16.41
C LYS A 2 -82.51 -18.28 15.26
N LEU A 3 -82.47 -17.14 14.66
CA LEU A 3 -81.44 -16.86 13.63
C LEU A 3 -80.05 -16.68 14.29
N LEU A 4 -79.08 -17.51 13.89
CA LEU A 4 -77.64 -17.37 14.26
C LEU A 4 -76.97 -16.38 13.31
N TYR A 5 -76.45 -15.30 13.87
CA TYR A 5 -75.54 -14.34 13.15
C TYR A 5 -74.13 -14.94 13.06
N PRO A 6 -73.44 -14.85 11.95
CA PRO A 6 -72.05 -15.27 11.86
C PRO A 6 -71.15 -14.26 12.58
N SER A 7 -70.23 -14.76 13.39
CA SER A 7 -69.20 -14.02 14.10
C SER A 7 -68.19 -13.36 13.12
N LYS A 8 -67.87 -12.09 13.33
CA LYS A 8 -66.83 -11.39 12.59
C LYS A 8 -65.46 -12.03 12.83
N PRO A 9 -64.61 -12.19 11.82
CA PRO A 9 -63.24 -12.70 12.00
C PRO A 9 -62.39 -11.70 12.80
N ASN A 10 -61.57 -12.26 13.71
CA ASN A 10 -60.70 -11.52 14.63
C ASN A 10 -59.70 -10.63 13.87
N THR A 11 -59.86 -9.34 14.01
CA THR A 11 -58.98 -8.30 13.41
C THR A 11 -57.52 -8.44 13.82
N ILE A 12 -57.20 -9.13 14.91
CA ILE A 12 -55.86 -9.38 15.41
C ILE A 12 -55.08 -10.37 14.49
N PHE A 13 -55.78 -11.32 13.85
CA PHE A 13 -55.14 -12.32 12.98
C PHE A 13 -54.71 -11.71 11.62
N LEU A 14 -55.46 -10.73 11.09
CA LEU A 14 -55.10 -10.05 9.85
C LEU A 14 -53.94 -9.07 10.03
N THR A 15 -53.80 -8.49 11.22
CA THR A 15 -52.68 -7.57 11.53
C THR A 15 -51.35 -8.32 11.68
N ALA A 16 -51.40 -9.53 12.27
CA ALA A 16 -50.22 -10.40 12.40
C ALA A 16 -49.70 -10.89 11.03
N ILE A 17 -50.59 -11.23 10.10
CA ILE A 17 -50.24 -11.67 8.75
C ILE A 17 -49.65 -10.50 7.92
N LYS A 18 -50.16 -9.28 8.06
CA LYS A 18 -49.58 -8.11 7.40
C LYS A 18 -48.23 -7.73 7.97
N ALA A 19 -48.02 -7.84 9.28
CA ALA A 19 -46.72 -7.58 9.90
C ALA A 19 -45.68 -8.67 9.49
N ALA A 20 -46.04 -9.93 9.40
CA ALA A 20 -45.18 -11.00 8.94
C ALA A 20 -44.79 -10.87 7.46
N LEU A 21 -45.71 -10.41 6.60
CA LEU A 21 -45.43 -10.16 5.19
C LEU A 21 -44.51 -8.92 4.99
N VAL A 22 -44.66 -7.88 5.79
CA VAL A 22 -43.78 -6.72 5.73
C VAL A 22 -42.38 -7.04 6.24
N ILE A 23 -42.25 -7.86 7.27
CA ILE A 23 -40.94 -8.35 7.76
C ILE A 23 -40.29 -9.30 6.75
N LEU A 24 -41.04 -10.14 6.05
CA LEU A 24 -40.51 -11.00 4.99
C LEU A 24 -40.04 -10.19 3.78
N PHE A 25 -40.71 -9.08 3.41
CA PHE A 25 -40.25 -8.18 2.36
C PHE A 25 -39.02 -7.33 2.76
N LEU A 26 -38.89 -6.96 4.04
CA LEU A 26 -37.72 -6.25 4.56
C LEU A 26 -36.48 -7.15 4.68
N VAL A 27 -36.66 -8.45 4.95
CA VAL A 27 -35.54 -9.41 4.98
C VAL A 27 -35.14 -9.88 3.57
N ALA A 28 -36.07 -9.95 2.61
CA ALA A 28 -35.76 -10.29 1.22
C ALA A 28 -35.10 -9.13 0.45
N GLY A 29 -35.17 -7.88 0.94
CA GLY A 29 -34.56 -6.70 0.30
C GLY A 29 -33.07 -6.50 0.59
N PHE A 30 -32.46 -7.31 1.45
CA PHE A 30 -31.04 -7.19 1.82
C PHE A 30 -30.12 -8.31 1.34
N TYR A 31 -30.61 -9.23 0.53
CA TYR A 31 -29.70 -10.02 -0.30
C TYR A 31 -29.32 -9.17 -1.52
N SER A 32 -28.46 -8.18 -1.33
CA SER A 32 -27.62 -7.73 -2.42
C SER A 32 -26.74 -8.95 -2.78
N VAL A 33 -27.13 -9.66 -3.83
CA VAL A 33 -26.19 -10.52 -4.53
C VAL A 33 -25.02 -9.60 -4.88
N ALA A 34 -23.94 -9.71 -4.14
CA ALA A 34 -22.69 -9.13 -4.55
C ALA A 34 -22.37 -9.84 -5.87
N ASN A 35 -22.80 -9.24 -6.98
CA ASN A 35 -22.35 -9.65 -8.29
C ASN A 35 -20.84 -9.47 -8.23
N ALA A 36 -20.11 -10.59 -8.19
CA ALA A 36 -18.67 -10.57 -8.32
C ALA A 36 -18.39 -9.83 -9.64
N GLN A 37 -17.95 -8.58 -9.52
CA GLN A 37 -17.72 -7.74 -10.68
C GLN A 37 -16.62 -8.41 -11.51
N THR A 38 -16.98 -8.87 -12.71
CA THR A 38 -16.03 -9.53 -13.59
C THR A 38 -14.96 -8.53 -14.01
N SER A 39 -13.72 -8.96 -13.93
CA SER A 39 -12.60 -8.16 -14.43
C SER A 39 -12.76 -7.92 -15.93
N GLN A 40 -12.63 -6.67 -16.35
CA GLN A 40 -12.71 -6.29 -17.75
C GLN A 40 -11.35 -6.43 -18.43
N GLU A 41 -11.33 -6.87 -19.68
CA GLU A 41 -10.15 -6.79 -20.55
C GLU A 41 -10.05 -5.36 -21.09
N LEU A 42 -8.87 -4.75 -20.96
CA LEU A 42 -8.55 -3.48 -21.60
C LEU A 42 -7.62 -3.73 -22.78
N VAL A 43 -7.88 -3.06 -23.91
CA VAL A 43 -7.16 -3.26 -25.16
C VAL A 43 -6.26 -2.07 -25.45
N PHE A 44 -4.96 -2.26 -25.40
CA PHE A 44 -3.98 -1.23 -25.74
C PHE A 44 -3.53 -1.42 -27.19
N LYS A 45 -3.84 -0.45 -28.05
CA LYS A 45 -3.46 -0.45 -29.47
C LYS A 45 -3.52 0.94 -30.06
N ASN A 46 -2.82 1.13 -31.18
CA ASN A 46 -2.83 2.37 -31.98
C ASN A 46 -2.50 3.63 -31.15
N PRO A 47 -1.38 3.64 -30.42
CA PRO A 47 -0.99 4.81 -29.62
C PRO A 47 -0.72 6.03 -30.50
N VAL A 48 -1.12 7.20 -30.03
CA VAL A 48 -0.85 8.50 -30.66
C VAL A 48 -0.12 9.39 -29.67
N LEU A 49 1.00 9.97 -30.05
CA LEU A 49 1.68 10.99 -29.23
C LEU A 49 0.76 12.18 -29.05
N GLN A 50 0.35 12.44 -27.81
CA GLN A 50 -0.57 13.53 -27.48
C GLN A 50 0.20 14.80 -27.07
N SER A 51 1.33 14.64 -26.35
CA SER A 51 2.16 15.77 -25.91
C SER A 51 3.58 15.32 -25.57
N GLY A 52 4.50 16.29 -25.51
CA GLY A 52 5.92 16.05 -25.26
C GLY A 52 6.68 15.63 -26.51
N THR A 53 7.94 15.21 -26.33
CA THR A 53 8.80 14.68 -27.39
C THR A 53 8.77 13.16 -27.33
N ALA A 54 8.56 12.51 -28.47
CA ALA A 54 8.47 11.05 -28.56
C ALA A 54 9.68 10.38 -27.88
N GLY A 55 9.42 9.40 -27.04
CA GLY A 55 10.44 8.65 -26.30
C GLY A 55 11.05 9.37 -25.10
N GLU A 56 10.82 10.67 -24.92
CA GLU A 56 11.41 11.44 -23.83
C GLU A 56 10.55 11.46 -22.55
N ASN A 57 11.18 11.79 -21.43
CA ASN A 57 10.47 11.98 -20.17
C ASN A 57 9.34 13.02 -20.33
N ASN A 58 8.20 12.75 -19.75
CA ASN A 58 6.96 13.52 -19.87
C ASN A 58 6.24 13.43 -21.23
N ALA A 59 6.73 12.65 -22.19
CA ALA A 59 5.93 12.30 -23.37
C ALA A 59 4.67 11.56 -22.93
N VAL A 60 3.51 11.93 -23.50
CA VAL A 60 2.22 11.32 -23.22
C VAL A 60 1.68 10.72 -24.51
N TYR A 61 1.36 9.45 -24.47
CA TYR A 61 0.73 8.71 -25.57
C TYR A 61 -0.71 8.38 -25.19
N ARG A 62 -1.63 8.64 -26.10
CA ARG A 62 -3.03 8.25 -25.95
C ARG A 62 -3.25 6.91 -26.65
N PHE A 63 -3.78 5.95 -25.92
CA PHE A 63 -4.33 4.69 -26.43
C PHE A 63 -5.84 4.84 -26.49
N PRO A 64 -6.44 4.95 -27.70
CA PRO A 64 -7.86 5.20 -27.83
C PRO A 64 -8.66 3.93 -27.54
N SER A 65 -9.82 4.11 -26.94
CA SER A 65 -10.82 3.06 -26.72
C SER A 65 -10.25 1.79 -26.07
N VAL A 66 -9.44 1.94 -25.01
CA VAL A 66 -8.96 0.77 -24.26
C VAL A 66 -10.12 -0.05 -23.68
N MET A 67 -11.25 0.60 -23.43
CA MET A 67 -12.57 0.02 -23.24
C MET A 67 -13.64 1.02 -23.71
N THR A 68 -14.91 0.60 -23.75
CA THR A 68 -16.01 1.45 -24.22
C THR A 68 -16.06 2.79 -23.47
N GLY A 69 -15.86 3.88 -24.19
CA GLY A 69 -15.92 5.25 -23.67
C GLY A 69 -14.69 5.69 -22.87
N ILE A 70 -13.67 4.87 -22.74
CA ILE A 70 -12.45 5.15 -21.97
C ILE A 70 -11.22 5.03 -22.86
N ASP A 71 -10.35 6.03 -22.79
CA ASP A 71 -9.00 6.02 -23.35
C ASP A 71 -7.97 5.88 -22.20
N ALA A 72 -6.78 5.39 -22.52
CA ALA A 72 -5.65 5.43 -21.60
C ALA A 72 -4.62 6.47 -22.06
N LEU A 73 -4.11 7.23 -21.14
CA LEU A 73 -2.94 8.10 -21.30
C LEU A 73 -1.75 7.42 -20.65
N VAL A 74 -0.74 7.10 -21.44
CA VAL A 74 0.51 6.51 -20.98
C VAL A 74 1.60 7.57 -21.05
N LYS A 75 2.05 8.02 -19.90
CA LYS A 75 3.12 9.01 -19.76
C LYS A 75 4.42 8.30 -19.42
N ILE A 76 5.53 8.66 -20.09
CA ILE A 76 6.88 8.30 -19.63
C ILE A 76 7.18 9.16 -18.39
N ASN A 77 7.14 8.54 -17.21
CA ASN A 77 7.29 9.25 -15.94
C ASN A 77 8.77 9.45 -15.56
N GLY A 78 9.63 8.55 -16.02
CA GLY A 78 11.07 8.63 -15.79
C GLY A 78 11.83 7.39 -16.25
N ARG A 79 13.13 7.44 -16.09
CA ARG A 79 14.05 6.34 -16.39
C ARG A 79 15.23 6.33 -15.42
N SER A 80 15.88 5.19 -15.23
CA SER A 80 16.98 5.06 -14.27
C SER A 80 18.22 5.85 -14.68
N SER A 81 18.44 6.06 -15.99
CA SER A 81 19.54 6.87 -16.54
C SER A 81 19.24 7.32 -17.97
N SER A 82 20.02 8.25 -18.50
CA SER A 82 19.94 8.70 -19.91
C SER A 82 20.27 7.59 -20.93
N MET A 83 20.90 6.50 -20.48
CA MET A 83 21.20 5.34 -21.33
C MET A 83 19.99 4.44 -21.58
N VAL A 84 18.91 4.63 -20.82
CA VAL A 84 17.64 3.89 -21.02
C VAL A 84 16.81 4.68 -22.04
N GLN A 85 16.49 4.06 -23.16
CA GLN A 85 15.76 4.71 -24.24
C GLN A 85 14.54 3.89 -24.64
N LEU A 86 13.47 4.57 -25.01
CA LEU A 86 12.29 3.97 -25.62
C LEU A 86 12.56 3.76 -27.11
N VAL A 87 12.49 2.49 -27.57
CA VAL A 87 12.57 2.15 -28.99
C VAL A 87 11.21 2.35 -29.64
N THR A 88 10.16 1.79 -29.03
CA THR A 88 8.78 2.04 -29.39
C THR A 88 7.89 1.96 -28.15
N ILE A 89 6.81 2.77 -28.14
CA ILE A 89 5.86 2.77 -27.02
C ILE A 89 4.97 1.52 -27.06
N ASP A 90 4.79 0.93 -28.24
CA ASP A 90 3.96 -0.24 -28.42
C ASP A 90 4.41 -0.98 -29.68
N LEU A 91 4.96 -2.17 -29.51
CA LEU A 91 5.43 -2.98 -30.62
C LEU A 91 4.26 -3.76 -31.22
N SER A 92 3.92 -3.48 -32.47
CA SER A 92 2.90 -4.18 -33.23
C SER A 92 3.43 -5.45 -33.90
N ASN A 93 2.53 -6.30 -34.40
CA ASN A 93 2.84 -7.54 -35.14
C ASN A 93 3.54 -8.63 -34.32
N THR A 94 3.24 -8.67 -33.01
CA THR A 94 3.75 -9.71 -32.11
C THR A 94 2.78 -10.89 -31.94
N GLY A 95 1.55 -10.77 -32.47
CA GLY A 95 0.44 -11.68 -32.18
C GLY A 95 -0.33 -11.34 -30.89
N PHE A 96 0.08 -10.26 -30.19
CA PHE A 96 -0.51 -9.81 -28.92
C PHE A 96 -0.91 -8.32 -28.98
N GLU A 97 -1.50 -7.89 -30.09
CA GLU A 97 -1.83 -6.49 -30.39
C GLU A 97 -2.84 -5.84 -29.44
N LYS A 98 -3.35 -6.60 -28.47
CA LYS A 98 -4.19 -6.08 -27.36
C LYS A 98 -3.40 -5.69 -26.13
N ALA A 99 -2.15 -6.15 -26.02
CA ALA A 99 -1.28 -5.88 -24.90
C ALA A 99 -0.58 -4.53 -25.06
N PHE A 100 -0.22 -3.88 -23.97
CA PHE A 100 0.74 -2.77 -23.97
C PHE A 100 2.16 -3.36 -24.08
N GLN A 101 2.87 -3.05 -25.16
CA GLN A 101 4.15 -3.69 -25.50
C GLN A 101 5.28 -2.67 -25.75
N PRO A 102 5.74 -1.96 -24.71
CA PRO A 102 6.87 -1.05 -24.84
C PRO A 102 8.15 -1.84 -25.09
N GLN A 103 8.95 -1.38 -26.07
CA GLN A 103 10.31 -1.85 -26.28
C GLN A 103 11.29 -0.82 -25.75
N VAL A 104 12.16 -1.24 -24.84
CA VAL A 104 13.12 -0.39 -24.13
C VAL A 104 14.51 -0.95 -24.34
N THR A 105 15.47 -0.08 -24.64
CA THR A 105 16.88 -0.48 -24.76
C THR A 105 17.72 0.19 -23.67
N TYR A 106 18.88 -0.40 -23.39
CA TYR A 106 19.87 0.14 -22.47
C TYR A 106 21.28 0.09 -23.07
N GLY A 107 22.02 1.19 -22.90
CA GLY A 107 23.37 1.32 -23.42
C GLY A 107 23.43 1.84 -24.86
N SER A 108 24.64 2.04 -25.36
CA SER A 108 24.88 2.41 -26.75
C SER A 108 24.95 1.15 -27.64
N ASN A 109 24.47 1.27 -28.87
CA ASN A 109 24.48 0.17 -29.84
C ASN A 109 23.87 -1.14 -29.33
N ASN A 110 22.79 -1.03 -28.54
CA ASN A 110 22.09 -2.18 -27.97
C ASN A 110 23.00 -3.12 -27.15
N THR A 111 23.95 -2.56 -26.42
CA THR A 111 24.92 -3.32 -25.63
C THR A 111 24.90 -2.83 -24.20
N SER A 112 24.66 -3.73 -23.24
CA SER A 112 24.73 -3.40 -21.81
C SER A 112 26.17 -3.12 -21.38
N PRO A 113 26.40 -2.16 -20.45
CA PRO A 113 27.72 -1.89 -19.91
C PRO A 113 28.30 -3.07 -19.12
N ALA A 114 29.62 -3.02 -18.88
CA ALA A 114 30.28 -3.94 -17.99
C ALA A 114 29.82 -3.74 -16.53
N GLY A 115 29.78 -4.84 -15.77
CA GLY A 115 29.39 -4.85 -14.36
C GLY A 115 27.89 -5.03 -14.11
N PHE A 116 27.51 -4.91 -12.85
CA PHE A 116 26.10 -5.02 -12.46
C PHE A 116 25.38 -3.69 -12.70
N THR A 117 24.25 -3.76 -13.39
CA THR A 117 23.36 -2.61 -13.59
C THR A 117 21.91 -3.01 -13.38
N ASP A 118 21.13 -2.11 -12.82
CA ASP A 118 19.69 -2.22 -12.66
C ASP A 118 19.05 -1.03 -13.37
N TRP A 119 18.40 -1.27 -14.49
CA TRP A 119 17.89 -0.21 -15.34
C TRP A 119 16.40 -0.39 -15.63
N TRP A 120 15.69 0.74 -15.79
CA TRP A 120 14.25 0.74 -15.95
C TRP A 120 13.75 2.01 -16.65
N MET A 121 12.54 1.87 -17.22
CA MET A 121 11.66 2.96 -17.62
C MET A 121 10.34 2.86 -16.85
N GLU A 122 9.86 3.98 -16.35
CA GLU A 122 8.61 4.07 -15.59
C GLU A 122 7.53 4.74 -16.44
N PHE A 123 6.36 4.13 -16.44
CA PHE A 123 5.16 4.63 -17.08
C PHE A 123 4.08 4.93 -16.05
N GLN A 124 3.40 6.06 -16.23
CA GLN A 124 2.15 6.40 -15.55
C GLN A 124 1.02 6.14 -16.52
N VAL A 125 0.15 5.20 -16.20
CA VAL A 125 -1.10 4.94 -16.94
C VAL A 125 -2.23 5.66 -16.25
N SER A 126 -3.01 6.46 -16.98
CA SER A 126 -4.17 7.19 -16.48
C SER A 126 -5.35 6.98 -17.40
N PHE A 127 -6.52 6.70 -16.84
CA PHE A 127 -7.76 6.51 -17.61
C PHE A 127 -8.53 7.81 -17.70
N VAL A 128 -9.08 8.09 -18.88
CA VAL A 128 -9.86 9.29 -19.15
C VAL A 128 -11.08 8.96 -19.98
N GLN A 129 -12.14 9.74 -19.82
CA GLN A 129 -13.31 9.71 -20.70
C GLN A 129 -12.88 10.06 -22.13
N ALA A 130 -13.20 9.23 -23.10
CA ALA A 130 -12.79 9.41 -24.49
C ALA A 130 -13.31 10.71 -25.09
N SER A 131 -14.54 11.12 -24.73
CA SER A 131 -15.20 12.31 -25.24
C SER A 131 -14.72 13.63 -24.65
N THR A 132 -14.30 13.63 -23.38
CA THR A 132 -14.00 14.89 -22.62
C THR A 132 -12.55 14.97 -22.17
N GLY A 133 -11.83 13.83 -22.10
CA GLY A 133 -10.48 13.76 -21.51
C GLY A 133 -10.46 13.92 -19.99
N THR A 134 -11.61 13.96 -19.32
CA THR A 134 -11.67 14.03 -17.85
C THR A 134 -11.27 12.69 -17.21
N PRO A 135 -10.66 12.69 -16.00
CA PRO A 135 -10.28 11.46 -15.32
C PRO A 135 -11.47 10.49 -15.18
N ALA A 136 -11.22 9.23 -15.40
CA ALA A 136 -12.19 8.14 -15.28
C ALA A 136 -11.61 7.00 -14.44
N SER A 137 -12.43 6.32 -13.64
CA SER A 137 -12.02 5.15 -12.89
C SER A 137 -12.52 3.87 -13.57
N VAL A 138 -11.65 2.87 -13.66
CA VAL A 138 -12.00 1.52 -14.07
C VAL A 138 -12.27 0.67 -12.84
N SER A 139 -13.45 0.10 -12.75
CA SER A 139 -13.93 -0.55 -11.53
C SER A 139 -13.12 -1.80 -11.14
N LYS A 140 -12.72 -2.63 -12.12
CA LYS A 140 -11.87 -3.80 -11.89
C LYS A 140 -11.18 -4.22 -13.17
N PHE A 141 -9.86 -4.35 -13.13
CA PHE A 141 -9.05 -4.89 -14.22
C PHE A 141 -7.81 -5.60 -13.70
N ASN A 142 -7.17 -6.37 -14.56
CA ASN A 142 -5.90 -7.02 -14.27
C ASN A 142 -4.83 -6.51 -15.23
N VAL A 143 -3.58 -6.56 -14.79
CA VAL A 143 -2.41 -6.39 -15.64
C VAL A 143 -1.59 -7.66 -15.49
N THR A 144 -1.50 -8.44 -16.56
CA THR A 144 -0.66 -9.63 -16.60
C THR A 144 0.63 -9.33 -17.34
N GLY A 145 1.74 -9.38 -16.61
CA GLY A 145 3.06 -9.41 -17.21
C GLY A 145 3.33 -10.79 -17.76
N LEU A 146 3.59 -10.86 -19.05
CA LEU A 146 3.95 -12.07 -19.78
C LEU A 146 5.44 -12.08 -20.01
N ASP A 147 6.02 -13.27 -20.07
CA ASP A 147 7.38 -13.50 -20.55
C ASP A 147 8.42 -12.71 -19.76
N ILE A 148 8.30 -12.73 -18.42
CA ILE A 148 9.28 -12.09 -17.54
C ILE A 148 10.45 -13.06 -17.35
N ASP A 149 11.48 -12.91 -18.19
CA ASP A 149 12.58 -13.87 -18.25
C ASP A 149 13.96 -13.21 -18.46
N GLY A 150 14.86 -13.84 -19.19
CA GLY A 150 16.20 -13.34 -19.45
C GLY A 150 16.67 -13.59 -20.87
N ASN A 151 17.97 -13.52 -21.09
CA ASN A 151 18.59 -13.74 -22.41
C ASN A 151 19.56 -14.96 -22.43
N ASN A 152 19.44 -15.85 -21.49
CA ASN A 152 20.38 -17.00 -21.28
C ASN A 152 21.85 -16.59 -21.06
N ASP A 153 22.15 -15.30 -20.87
CA ASP A 153 23.51 -14.82 -20.69
C ASP A 153 23.64 -13.98 -19.39
N LYS A 154 23.32 -12.70 -19.45
CA LYS A 154 23.61 -11.75 -18.36
C LYS A 154 22.46 -10.83 -18.01
N ILE A 155 21.39 -10.86 -18.77
CA ILE A 155 20.22 -10.01 -18.58
C ILE A 155 19.07 -10.85 -18.01
N SER A 156 18.43 -10.35 -16.94
CA SER A 156 17.14 -10.83 -16.48
C SER A 156 16.18 -9.66 -16.38
N GLU A 157 14.99 -9.83 -16.94
CA GLU A 157 13.93 -8.82 -16.97
C GLU A 157 13.21 -8.74 -15.63
N TYR A 158 12.55 -7.61 -15.43
CA TYR A 158 11.58 -7.46 -14.37
C TYR A 158 10.48 -6.48 -14.72
N GLN A 159 9.36 -6.64 -14.03
CA GLN A 159 8.27 -5.68 -14.06
C GLN A 159 7.91 -5.28 -12.62
N THR A 160 7.60 -4.00 -12.42
CA THR A 160 7.18 -3.47 -11.12
C THR A 160 5.82 -2.83 -11.27
N TYR A 161 4.89 -3.17 -10.38
CA TYR A 161 3.54 -2.62 -10.36
C TYR A 161 3.29 -1.90 -9.04
N TYR A 162 2.73 -0.69 -9.14
CA TYR A 162 2.42 0.17 -8.01
C TYR A 162 0.90 0.30 -7.84
N GLY A 163 0.45 0.39 -6.59
CA GLY A 163 -0.97 0.54 -6.29
C GLY A 163 -1.83 -0.69 -6.59
N LEU A 164 -1.22 -1.86 -6.85
CA LEU A 164 -1.94 -3.11 -7.02
C LEU A 164 -2.52 -3.57 -5.69
N GLN A 165 -3.64 -4.25 -5.73
CA GLN A 165 -4.32 -4.77 -4.53
C GLN A 165 -3.92 -6.20 -4.21
N SER A 166 -3.77 -7.00 -5.24
CA SER A 166 -3.31 -8.38 -5.13
C SER A 166 -2.55 -8.76 -6.38
N TYR A 167 -1.80 -9.83 -6.27
CA TYR A 167 -1.19 -10.46 -7.45
C TYR A 167 -1.34 -11.97 -7.37
N THR A 168 -1.37 -12.60 -8.52
CA THR A 168 -1.46 -14.06 -8.68
C THR A 168 -0.25 -14.56 -9.44
N LEU A 169 0.32 -15.64 -8.97
CA LEU A 169 1.45 -16.36 -9.57
C LEU A 169 1.12 -17.84 -9.71
N GLU A 170 1.85 -18.55 -10.55
CA GLU A 170 1.88 -20.01 -10.50
C GLU A 170 2.55 -20.47 -9.19
N SER A 171 2.09 -21.56 -8.60
CA SER A 171 2.62 -22.08 -7.32
C SER A 171 4.12 -22.45 -7.40
N ASN A 172 4.58 -22.85 -8.59
CA ASN A 172 5.99 -23.13 -8.89
C ASN A 172 6.61 -22.03 -9.75
N THR A 173 6.22 -20.78 -9.51
CA THR A 173 6.73 -19.61 -10.26
C THR A 173 8.26 -19.59 -10.28
N LYS A 174 8.82 -19.12 -11.40
CA LYS A 174 10.25 -18.84 -11.56
C LYS A 174 10.60 -17.40 -11.19
N LEU A 175 9.57 -16.56 -10.88
CA LEU A 175 9.76 -15.16 -10.54
C LEU A 175 10.16 -14.99 -9.08
N THR A 176 11.08 -14.08 -8.83
CA THR A 176 11.39 -13.60 -7.48
C THR A 176 10.60 -12.35 -7.18
N VAL A 177 9.83 -12.34 -6.08
CA VAL A 177 9.00 -11.21 -5.71
C VAL A 177 9.65 -10.40 -4.60
N SER A 178 9.74 -9.08 -4.80
CA SER A 178 10.19 -8.13 -3.78
C SER A 178 9.21 -6.98 -3.60
N THR A 179 9.23 -6.37 -2.41
CA THR A 179 8.42 -5.20 -2.11
C THR A 179 9.21 -3.94 -2.39
N ILE A 180 8.63 -3.02 -3.16
CA ILE A 180 9.21 -1.70 -3.40
C ILE A 180 8.77 -0.76 -2.28
N GLN A 181 9.75 -0.08 -1.69
CA GLN A 181 9.54 0.95 -0.68
C GLN A 181 9.99 2.29 -1.25
N GLU A 182 9.14 3.28 -1.13
CA GLU A 182 9.43 4.66 -1.50
C GLU A 182 9.30 5.56 -0.27
N LEU A 183 10.13 6.60 -0.21
CA LEU A 183 10.05 7.61 0.85
C LEU A 183 8.96 8.62 0.50
N ILE A 184 7.81 8.51 1.16
CA ILE A 184 6.68 9.41 0.97
C ILE A 184 6.50 10.23 2.27
N SER A 185 6.63 11.54 2.16
CA SER A 185 6.50 12.46 3.31
C SER A 185 7.40 12.08 4.51
N GLY A 186 8.62 11.60 4.22
CA GLY A 186 9.57 11.19 5.26
C GLY A 186 9.36 9.79 5.84
N LEU A 187 8.39 9.02 5.31
CA LEU A 187 8.11 7.65 5.73
C LEU A 187 8.40 6.67 4.58
N LEU A 188 9.07 5.56 4.89
CA LEU A 188 9.20 4.44 3.96
C LEU A 188 7.85 3.73 3.86
N THR A 189 7.27 3.76 2.67
CA THR A 189 5.96 3.18 2.38
C THR A 189 6.11 2.06 1.36
N ASN A 190 5.44 0.94 1.58
CA ASN A 190 5.35 -0.13 0.61
C ASN A 190 4.43 0.34 -0.52
N THR A 191 5.00 0.66 -1.69
CA THR A 191 4.24 1.27 -2.79
C THR A 191 4.00 0.32 -3.95
N GLY A 192 4.72 -0.80 -4.03
CA GLY A 192 4.62 -1.71 -5.15
C GLY A 192 5.25 -3.06 -4.93
N LYS A 193 5.09 -3.91 -5.94
CA LYS A 193 5.73 -5.21 -6.07
C LYS A 193 6.53 -5.29 -7.34
N ARG A 194 7.75 -5.79 -7.21
CA ARG A 194 8.65 -6.09 -8.30
C ARG A 194 8.74 -7.60 -8.49
N PHE A 195 8.65 -8.03 -9.73
CA PHE A 195 8.70 -9.41 -10.16
C PHE A 195 9.93 -9.55 -11.07
N ASP A 196 10.97 -10.17 -10.56
CA ASP A 196 12.22 -10.41 -11.26
C ASP A 196 12.19 -11.80 -11.91
N GLY A 197 12.44 -11.87 -13.21
CA GLY A 197 12.55 -13.10 -13.97
C GLY A 197 13.90 -13.80 -13.77
N PRO A 198 14.02 -15.06 -14.22
CA PRO A 198 15.29 -15.77 -14.28
C PRO A 198 16.21 -15.21 -15.39
N ILE A 199 17.48 -15.59 -15.39
CA ILE A 199 18.39 -15.32 -16.52
C ILE A 199 18.04 -16.21 -17.73
N ALA A 200 17.44 -17.38 -17.48
CA ALA A 200 17.00 -18.28 -18.55
C ALA A 200 15.91 -17.62 -19.41
N THR A 201 15.98 -17.78 -20.73
CA THR A 201 14.97 -17.29 -21.64
C THR A 201 13.89 -18.36 -21.92
N CYS A 202 12.69 -17.90 -22.22
CA CYS A 202 11.65 -18.63 -22.92
C CYS A 202 11.58 -18.14 -24.38
N ASP A 203 11.25 -19.00 -25.32
CA ASP A 203 11.20 -18.60 -26.74
C ASP A 203 9.91 -17.80 -27.02
N GLY A 204 10.05 -16.46 -27.10
CA GLY A 204 8.99 -15.52 -27.43
C GLY A 204 7.90 -15.41 -26.37
N VAL A 205 6.90 -14.53 -26.60
CA VAL A 205 5.78 -14.37 -25.67
C VAL A 205 4.87 -15.60 -25.73
N ASP A 206 4.89 -16.41 -24.69
CA ASP A 206 4.11 -17.65 -24.58
C ASP A 206 3.20 -17.60 -23.36
N THR A 207 1.89 -17.58 -23.59
CA THR A 207 0.86 -17.57 -22.55
C THR A 207 0.71 -18.89 -21.80
N THR A 208 1.38 -19.97 -22.24
CA THR A 208 1.42 -21.26 -21.55
C THR A 208 2.54 -21.34 -20.51
N GLN A 209 3.53 -20.45 -20.59
CA GLN A 209 4.67 -20.35 -19.65
C GLN A 209 4.28 -19.59 -18.38
N THR A 210 3.25 -20.08 -17.68
CA THR A 210 2.67 -19.39 -16.49
C THR A 210 3.65 -19.19 -15.34
N GLY A 211 4.75 -19.98 -15.31
CA GLY A 211 5.84 -19.79 -14.34
C GLY A 211 6.60 -18.47 -14.47
N ASN A 212 6.58 -17.84 -15.66
CA ASN A 212 7.22 -16.55 -15.97
C ASN A 212 6.20 -15.40 -16.07
N MET A 213 5.03 -15.57 -15.48
CA MET A 213 3.94 -14.61 -15.53
C MET A 213 3.50 -14.15 -14.15
N THR A 214 2.99 -12.93 -14.08
CA THR A 214 2.30 -12.40 -12.90
C THR A 214 1.03 -11.68 -13.33
N THR A 215 -0.08 -11.89 -12.60
CA THR A 215 -1.31 -11.12 -12.80
C THR A 215 -1.55 -10.22 -11.61
N SER A 216 -1.44 -8.92 -11.81
CA SER A 216 -1.69 -7.87 -10.82
C SER A 216 -3.13 -7.38 -10.93
N ASN A 217 -3.86 -7.32 -9.81
CA ASN A 217 -5.26 -6.92 -9.75
C ASN A 217 -5.41 -5.47 -9.27
N TYR A 218 -6.27 -4.71 -9.95
CA TYR A 218 -6.63 -3.33 -9.64
C TYR A 218 -8.13 -3.17 -9.52
N VAL A 219 -8.57 -2.33 -8.59
CA VAL A 219 -10.00 -2.03 -8.36
C VAL A 219 -10.19 -0.52 -8.21
N ASN A 220 -11.24 0.03 -8.81
CA ASN A 220 -11.63 1.45 -8.76
C ASN A 220 -10.47 2.42 -9.04
N THR A 221 -9.62 2.08 -10.00
CA THR A 221 -8.37 2.76 -10.29
C THR A 221 -8.54 3.71 -11.45
N ASN A 222 -8.14 4.97 -11.27
CA ASN A 222 -8.10 5.96 -12.34
C ASN A 222 -6.69 6.14 -12.91
N SER A 223 -5.67 5.71 -12.17
CA SER A 223 -4.27 5.89 -12.56
C SER A 223 -3.36 5.02 -11.71
N PHE A 224 -2.34 4.44 -12.31
CA PHE A 224 -1.31 3.66 -11.62
C PHE A 224 0.05 3.79 -12.31
N ARG A 225 1.11 3.41 -11.62
CA ARG A 225 2.47 3.38 -12.17
C ARG A 225 2.94 1.95 -12.39
N LEU A 226 3.76 1.78 -13.41
CA LEU A 226 4.49 0.55 -13.64
C LEU A 226 5.92 0.85 -14.12
N ARG A 227 6.85 -0.06 -13.84
CA ARG A 227 8.20 -0.03 -14.41
C ARG A 227 8.43 -1.31 -15.19
N THR A 228 9.08 -1.16 -16.32
CA THR A 228 9.71 -2.25 -17.05
C THR A 228 11.20 -2.04 -17.03
N GLY A 229 11.97 -3.09 -16.83
CA GLY A 229 13.41 -2.97 -16.72
C GLY A 229 14.12 -4.33 -16.68
N ALA A 230 15.45 -4.28 -16.59
CA ALA A 230 16.24 -5.48 -16.44
C ALA A 230 17.46 -5.26 -15.57
N LYS A 231 18.01 -6.35 -15.05
CA LYS A 231 19.31 -6.42 -14.43
C LYS A 231 20.31 -7.00 -15.43
N SER A 232 21.46 -6.36 -15.55
CA SER A 232 22.63 -6.88 -16.29
C SER A 232 23.75 -7.18 -15.32
N THR A 233 24.39 -8.34 -15.49
CA THR A 233 25.58 -8.72 -14.70
C THR A 233 26.90 -8.53 -15.46
N GLY A 234 26.86 -7.94 -16.64
CA GLY A 234 28.00 -7.65 -17.50
C GLY A 234 27.57 -7.26 -18.91
N VAL A 235 28.55 -7.14 -19.80
CA VAL A 235 28.30 -6.80 -21.21
C VAL A 235 27.47 -7.89 -21.87
N SER A 236 26.37 -7.50 -22.50
CA SER A 236 25.52 -8.35 -23.32
C SER A 236 25.10 -7.57 -24.57
N GLY A 237 25.16 -8.22 -25.75
CA GLY A 237 24.82 -7.61 -27.04
C GLY A 237 23.31 -7.46 -27.32
N ALA A 238 22.43 -7.93 -26.46
CA ALA A 238 20.99 -7.92 -26.68
C ALA A 238 20.29 -7.19 -25.53
N ALA A 239 20.48 -5.88 -25.46
CA ALA A 239 19.89 -5.05 -24.41
C ALA A 239 18.49 -4.50 -24.75
N ASP A 240 18.01 -4.67 -25.99
CA ASP A 240 16.63 -4.37 -26.36
C ASP A 240 15.69 -5.38 -25.74
N ARG A 241 14.70 -4.91 -24.99
CA ARG A 241 13.70 -5.71 -24.32
C ARG A 241 12.30 -5.24 -24.67
N MET A 242 11.47 -6.13 -25.16
CA MET A 242 10.06 -5.93 -25.37
C MET A 242 9.31 -6.53 -24.19
N TYR A 243 8.57 -5.68 -23.48
CA TYR A 243 7.78 -6.08 -22.33
C TYR A 243 6.33 -6.26 -22.75
N SER A 244 5.72 -7.40 -22.45
CA SER A 244 4.33 -7.65 -22.79
C SER A 244 3.44 -7.59 -21.57
N LEU A 245 2.55 -6.59 -21.52
CA LEU A 245 1.61 -6.36 -20.42
C LEU A 245 0.18 -6.46 -20.96
N TRP A 246 -0.47 -7.59 -20.71
CA TRP A 246 -1.83 -7.78 -21.15
C TRP A 246 -2.83 -7.44 -20.04
N PHE A 247 -3.77 -6.57 -20.35
CA PHE A 247 -4.75 -6.07 -19.39
C PHE A 247 -5.94 -7.02 -19.27
N LYS A 248 -5.67 -8.27 -18.92
CA LYS A 248 -6.65 -9.30 -18.62
C LYS A 248 -6.07 -10.31 -17.61
N ALA A 249 -6.95 -11.13 -17.01
CA ALA A 249 -6.52 -12.27 -16.21
C ALA A 249 -6.18 -13.47 -17.13
N PHE A 250 -5.24 -14.26 -16.68
CA PHE A 250 -4.91 -15.57 -17.25
C PHE A 250 -5.20 -16.67 -16.23
N THR A 251 -5.42 -17.88 -16.72
CA THR A 251 -5.59 -19.07 -15.89
C THR A 251 -4.24 -19.69 -15.61
N TYR A 252 -3.98 -19.93 -14.33
CA TYR A 252 -2.81 -20.65 -13.84
C TYR A 252 -3.23 -22.08 -13.51
N ALA A 253 -2.34 -23.05 -13.70
CA ALA A 253 -2.62 -24.45 -13.38
C ALA A 253 -2.76 -24.68 -11.87
N ALA A 254 -1.91 -24.04 -11.09
CA ALA A 254 -1.97 -24.03 -9.63
C ALA A 254 -1.62 -22.63 -9.10
N SER A 255 -2.61 -21.77 -8.99
CA SER A 255 -2.40 -20.37 -8.63
C SER A 255 -2.18 -20.14 -7.14
N VAL A 256 -1.29 -19.19 -6.82
CA VAL A 256 -1.15 -18.60 -5.49
C VAL A 256 -1.44 -17.10 -5.60
N THR A 257 -2.46 -16.65 -4.87
CA THR A 257 -2.81 -15.22 -4.81
C THR A 257 -2.36 -14.63 -3.49
N SER A 258 -1.60 -13.53 -3.57
CA SER A 258 -1.19 -12.74 -2.42
C SER A 258 -1.92 -11.40 -2.42
N THR A 259 -2.65 -11.11 -1.37
CA THR A 259 -3.25 -9.80 -1.13
C THR A 259 -2.22 -8.86 -0.50
N LEU A 260 -2.26 -7.59 -0.88
CA LEU A 260 -1.47 -6.58 -0.20
C LEU A 260 -2.33 -6.01 0.93
N PRO A 261 -1.80 -5.95 2.16
CA PRO A 261 -2.59 -5.47 3.29
C PRO A 261 -2.81 -3.96 3.22
N VAL A 262 -3.88 -3.52 3.90
CA VAL A 262 -4.15 -2.11 4.18
C VAL A 262 -2.89 -1.42 4.71
N THR A 263 -2.53 -0.28 4.12
CA THR A 263 -1.42 0.54 4.59
C THR A 263 -1.95 1.73 5.36
N VAL A 264 -1.71 1.74 6.67
CA VAL A 264 -2.01 2.88 7.54
C VAL A 264 -0.82 3.82 7.62
N ILE A 265 -1.09 5.08 7.36
CA ILE A 265 -0.17 6.20 7.58
C ILE A 265 -0.78 7.17 8.60
N ASN A 266 0.04 8.08 9.13
CA ASN A 266 -0.41 9.14 10.05
C ASN A 266 -1.19 8.64 11.29
N TRP A 267 -0.91 7.40 11.76
CA TRP A 267 -1.47 6.92 13.02
C TRP A 267 -0.95 7.78 14.17
N THR A 268 -1.85 8.55 14.81
CA THR A 268 -1.52 9.50 15.88
C THR A 268 -2.49 9.36 17.04
N ALA A 269 -2.01 9.70 18.24
CA ALA A 269 -2.80 9.81 19.45
C ALA A 269 -2.35 11.07 20.20
N ALA A 270 -3.26 11.99 20.48
CA ALA A 270 -2.96 13.25 21.15
C ALA A 270 -4.01 13.55 22.23
N LEU A 271 -3.54 13.95 23.42
CA LEU A 271 -4.44 14.39 24.50
C LEU A 271 -5.03 15.76 24.15
N SER A 272 -6.35 15.86 24.20
CA SER A 272 -7.09 17.10 24.02
C SER A 272 -8.23 17.17 25.04
N ASN A 273 -8.15 18.09 26.01
CA ASN A 273 -9.21 18.36 26.98
C ASN A 273 -9.81 17.11 27.63
N ASN A 274 -8.97 16.25 28.21
CA ASN A 274 -9.37 15.00 28.87
C ASN A 274 -9.89 13.89 27.94
N ASN A 275 -9.82 14.08 26.62
CA ASN A 275 -10.05 13.06 25.60
C ASN A 275 -8.75 12.81 24.84
N VAL A 276 -8.59 11.60 24.32
CA VAL A 276 -7.50 11.29 23.40
C VAL A 276 -8.04 11.30 21.98
N ALA A 277 -7.60 12.26 21.18
CA ALA A 277 -7.88 12.30 19.77
C ALA A 277 -6.99 11.31 19.03
N LEU A 278 -7.57 10.26 18.50
CA LEU A 278 -6.95 9.22 17.70
C LEU A 278 -7.25 9.49 16.23
N ARG A 279 -6.21 9.52 15.39
CA ARG A 279 -6.36 9.79 13.95
C ARG A 279 -5.45 8.88 13.16
N TRP A 280 -5.92 8.41 12.01
CA TRP A 280 -5.12 7.67 11.06
C TRP A 280 -5.64 7.90 9.64
N THR A 281 -4.78 7.62 8.69
CA THR A 281 -5.10 7.70 7.27
C THR A 281 -4.73 6.36 6.64
N THR A 282 -5.60 5.78 5.84
CA THR A 282 -5.26 4.70 4.93
C THR A 282 -4.85 5.29 3.59
N THR A 283 -3.84 4.73 2.92
CA THR A 283 -3.51 5.11 1.54
C THR A 283 -4.35 4.34 0.54
N SER A 284 -4.71 3.13 0.90
CA SER A 284 -5.62 2.24 0.19
C SER A 284 -6.23 1.25 1.18
N GLU A 285 -7.39 0.72 0.86
CA GLU A 285 -8.06 -0.33 1.62
C GLU A 285 -8.43 -1.47 0.70
N ILE A 286 -8.18 -2.70 1.14
CA ILE A 286 -8.48 -3.90 0.39
C ILE A 286 -9.03 -4.94 1.34
N ASN A 287 -10.25 -5.39 1.06
CA ASN A 287 -10.96 -6.33 1.92
C ASN A 287 -10.99 -5.88 3.39
N ALA A 288 -10.80 -4.57 3.64
CA ALA A 288 -10.81 -4.04 4.99
C ALA A 288 -12.22 -4.09 5.57
N SER A 289 -12.37 -4.76 6.69
CA SER A 289 -13.66 -4.85 7.38
C SER A 289 -13.83 -3.68 8.35
N HIS A 290 -12.90 -3.56 9.28
CA HIS A 290 -12.97 -2.54 10.32
C HIS A 290 -11.63 -2.36 11.01
N PHE A 291 -11.52 -1.26 11.75
CA PHE A 291 -10.42 -0.97 12.65
C PHE A 291 -10.89 -1.18 14.09
N ILE A 292 -10.06 -1.84 14.89
CA ILE A 292 -10.26 -1.92 16.35
C ILE A 292 -9.19 -1.03 17.00
N ILE A 293 -9.64 -0.10 17.81
CA ILE A 293 -8.78 0.69 18.68
C ILE A 293 -8.72 -0.05 20.00
N GLU A 294 -7.54 -0.54 20.34
CA GLU A 294 -7.27 -1.18 21.63
C GLU A 294 -6.56 -0.19 22.56
N ARG A 295 -6.91 -0.21 23.84
CA ARG A 295 -6.35 0.64 24.88
C ARG A 295 -5.79 -0.20 26.00
N SER A 296 -4.65 0.24 26.57
CA SER A 296 -4.03 -0.34 27.75
C SER A 296 -3.52 0.76 28.69
N PHE A 297 -3.55 0.50 29.99
CA PHE A 297 -2.97 1.40 31.02
C PHE A 297 -1.63 0.90 31.56
N ASP A 298 -1.23 -0.31 31.25
CA ASP A 298 0.04 -0.94 31.67
C ASP A 298 0.97 -1.28 30.49
N GLY A 299 0.46 -1.22 29.25
CA GLY A 299 1.19 -1.57 28.04
C GLY A 299 1.23 -3.09 27.75
N ALA A 300 0.62 -3.91 28.60
CA ALA A 300 0.57 -5.36 28.49
C ALA A 300 -0.84 -5.85 28.15
N ASP A 301 -1.82 -5.50 28.98
CA ASP A 301 -3.20 -5.91 28.82
C ASP A 301 -4.00 -4.87 28.03
N TYR A 302 -4.48 -5.25 26.85
CA TYR A 302 -5.22 -4.39 25.95
C TYR A 302 -6.68 -4.77 25.90
N THR A 303 -7.55 -3.76 25.94
CA THR A 303 -9.00 -3.91 25.77
C THR A 303 -9.49 -3.07 24.60
N ASP A 304 -10.51 -3.55 23.89
CA ASP A 304 -11.13 -2.82 22.79
C ASP A 304 -11.80 -1.54 23.31
N ALA A 305 -11.35 -0.39 22.82
CA ALA A 305 -11.93 0.90 23.13
C ALA A 305 -12.99 1.32 22.12
N ALA A 306 -12.81 0.96 20.83
CA ALA A 306 -13.76 1.24 19.77
C ALA A 306 -13.54 0.34 18.55
N MET A 307 -14.62 0.20 17.76
CA MET A 307 -14.61 -0.38 16.43
C MET A 307 -15.08 0.67 15.42
N ILE A 308 -14.35 0.86 14.35
CA ILE A 308 -14.64 1.82 13.28
C ILE A 308 -14.67 1.06 11.95
N PHE A 309 -15.78 1.09 11.23
CA PHE A 309 -15.88 0.42 9.95
C PHE A 309 -14.96 1.05 8.91
N ALA A 310 -14.30 0.20 8.13
CA ALA A 310 -13.54 0.57 6.96
C ALA A 310 -14.46 0.72 5.74
N ASN A 311 -13.95 1.32 4.64
CA ASN A 311 -14.70 1.42 3.39
C ASN A 311 -14.72 0.12 2.56
N GLY A 312 -14.07 -0.92 3.05
CA GLY A 312 -13.97 -2.21 2.36
C GLY A 312 -12.87 -2.21 1.32
N ASN A 313 -13.08 -1.54 0.18
CA ASN A 313 -12.10 -1.34 -0.87
C ASN A 313 -12.04 0.13 -1.25
N SER A 314 -10.84 0.69 -1.24
CA SER A 314 -10.58 2.08 -1.63
C SER A 314 -9.15 2.21 -2.15
N ASP A 315 -8.99 2.90 -3.27
CA ASP A 315 -7.71 3.25 -3.89
C ASP A 315 -7.27 4.69 -3.57
N ILE A 316 -8.11 5.42 -2.83
CA ILE A 316 -7.81 6.77 -2.36
C ILE A 316 -7.54 6.80 -0.86
N SER A 317 -6.79 7.81 -0.44
CA SER A 317 -6.54 8.01 0.99
C SER A 317 -7.81 8.37 1.74
N ILE A 318 -8.09 7.64 2.83
CA ILE A 318 -9.23 7.87 3.71
C ILE A 318 -8.75 8.23 5.10
N ASN A 319 -9.32 9.30 5.64
CA ASN A 319 -9.01 9.77 6.98
C ASN A 319 -10.05 9.28 7.97
N TYR A 320 -9.57 8.73 9.07
CA TYR A 320 -10.36 8.24 10.19
C TYR A 320 -10.00 8.97 11.47
N SER A 321 -10.97 9.09 12.35
CA SER A 321 -10.75 9.65 13.67
C SER A 321 -11.67 9.02 14.71
N TYR A 322 -11.18 8.96 15.94
CA TYR A 322 -11.95 8.59 17.11
C TYR A 322 -11.50 9.41 18.31
N ASN A 323 -12.42 9.83 19.14
CA ASN A 323 -12.10 10.52 20.39
C ASN A 323 -12.40 9.60 21.58
N ASP A 324 -11.35 9.06 22.19
CA ASP A 324 -11.48 8.23 23.38
C ASP A 324 -11.58 9.08 24.63
N LYS A 325 -12.65 8.89 25.39
CA LYS A 325 -12.83 9.57 26.67
C LYS A 325 -12.00 8.86 27.74
N VAL A 326 -11.01 9.57 28.27
CA VAL A 326 -10.22 9.05 29.38
C VAL A 326 -11.11 8.90 30.61
N PRO A 327 -11.18 7.70 31.24
CA PRO A 327 -11.94 7.51 32.45
C PRO A 327 -11.44 8.47 33.57
N ALA A 328 -12.36 9.05 34.32
CA ALA A 328 -12.04 9.99 35.39
C ALA A 328 -11.15 9.33 36.46
N GLY A 329 -10.16 10.07 36.94
CA GLY A 329 -9.24 9.59 37.97
C GLY A 329 -8.00 8.85 37.44
N ASN A 330 -7.93 8.51 36.18
CA ASN A 330 -6.72 7.93 35.60
C ASN A 330 -5.63 8.99 35.41
N THR A 331 -4.44 8.64 35.86
CA THR A 331 -3.21 9.42 35.67
C THR A 331 -2.10 8.48 35.16
N GLY A 332 -1.09 9.03 34.52
CA GLY A 332 0.04 8.25 34.02
C GLY A 332 0.04 8.11 32.51
N VAL A 333 0.07 6.89 31.99
CA VAL A 333 0.29 6.59 30.59
C VAL A 333 -0.84 5.72 30.05
N ILE A 334 -1.33 6.05 28.87
CA ILE A 334 -2.23 5.19 28.11
C ILE A 334 -1.52 4.76 26.82
N TYR A 335 -1.61 3.48 26.52
CA TYR A 335 -1.13 2.87 25.28
C TYR A 335 -2.31 2.59 24.37
N TYR A 336 -2.20 2.97 23.09
CA TYR A 336 -3.20 2.68 22.06
C TYR A 336 -2.57 1.87 20.96
N ARG A 337 -3.27 0.82 20.51
CA ARG A 337 -2.94 0.08 19.30
C ARG A 337 -4.09 0.23 18.31
N LEU A 338 -3.76 0.33 17.04
CA LEU A 338 -4.73 0.27 15.95
C LEU A 338 -4.59 -1.07 15.26
N LYS A 339 -5.62 -1.88 15.36
CA LYS A 339 -5.73 -3.19 14.74
C LYS A 339 -6.61 -3.05 13.51
N MET A 340 -6.11 -3.44 12.37
CA MET A 340 -6.84 -3.47 11.09
C MET A 340 -7.32 -4.89 10.87
N VAL A 341 -8.62 -5.08 10.66
CA VAL A 341 -9.25 -6.39 10.47
C VAL A 341 -9.79 -6.47 9.05
N ASP A 342 -9.40 -7.51 8.33
CA ASP A 342 -9.87 -7.80 6.99
C ASP A 342 -11.20 -8.59 7.02
N MET A 343 -11.91 -8.68 5.88
CA MET A 343 -13.21 -9.36 5.80
C MET A 343 -13.14 -10.87 6.10
N ASP A 344 -11.97 -11.48 5.98
CA ASP A 344 -11.72 -12.87 6.33
C ASP A 344 -11.39 -13.10 7.82
N GLY A 345 -11.36 -12.00 8.61
CA GLY A 345 -11.05 -12.01 10.03
C GLY A 345 -9.55 -11.97 10.35
N THR A 346 -8.68 -12.01 9.37
CA THR A 346 -7.23 -11.77 9.60
C THR A 346 -7.00 -10.32 10.01
N TYR A 347 -5.93 -10.08 10.77
CA TYR A 347 -5.67 -8.73 11.25
C TYR A 347 -4.19 -8.37 11.30
N LYS A 348 -3.92 -7.07 11.27
CA LYS A 348 -2.60 -6.47 11.50
C LYS A 348 -2.68 -5.32 12.49
N VAL A 349 -1.58 -5.08 13.20
CA VAL A 349 -1.46 -3.96 14.13
C VAL A 349 -0.56 -2.88 13.51
N ALA A 350 -1.08 -1.66 13.36
CA ALA A 350 -0.35 -0.52 12.79
C ALA A 350 0.70 0.09 13.74
N GLY A 351 0.80 -0.46 14.95
CA GLY A 351 1.75 -0.05 15.96
C GLY A 351 1.11 0.67 17.15
N THR A 352 1.91 0.91 18.17
CA THR A 352 1.47 1.51 19.42
C THR A 352 1.69 3.02 19.43
N ARG A 353 0.75 3.74 20.06
CA ARG A 353 0.87 5.16 20.42
C ARG A 353 0.70 5.31 21.92
N ILE A 354 1.43 6.27 22.49
CA ILE A 354 1.46 6.49 23.92
C ILE A 354 1.02 7.92 24.21
N VAL A 355 0.09 8.06 25.15
CA VAL A 355 -0.43 9.35 25.60
C VAL A 355 -0.24 9.45 27.10
N ARG A 356 0.26 10.60 27.58
CA ARG A 356 0.31 10.91 29.01
C ARG A 356 -0.91 11.67 29.44
N ILE A 357 -1.47 11.24 30.58
CA ILE A 357 -2.58 11.90 31.26
C ILE A 357 -2.19 12.32 32.65
N GLY A 358 -2.67 13.49 33.11
CA GLY A 358 -2.42 14.05 34.44
C GLY A 358 -1.52 15.28 34.45
N LYS A 359 -1.49 15.97 35.56
CA LYS A 359 -0.66 17.16 35.77
C LYS A 359 0.82 16.76 35.92
N SER A 360 1.69 17.50 35.25
CA SER A 360 3.15 17.36 35.31
C SER A 360 3.67 17.82 36.68
N SER A 361 3.67 16.94 37.70
CA SER A 361 4.37 17.21 38.96
C SER A 361 5.55 16.27 39.23
N ASP A 362 5.76 15.26 38.38
CA ASP A 362 6.89 14.34 38.50
C ASP A 362 8.02 14.68 37.53
N ALA A 363 9.25 14.27 37.86
CA ALA A 363 10.45 14.48 37.06
C ALA A 363 10.17 14.22 35.58
N VAL A 364 10.59 15.14 34.73
CA VAL A 364 10.36 15.07 33.27
C VAL A 364 10.84 13.72 32.75
N LYS A 365 9.91 12.87 32.29
CA LYS A 365 10.22 11.56 31.73
C LYS A 365 9.89 11.54 30.24
N VAL A 366 10.83 11.12 29.45
CA VAL A 366 10.57 10.70 28.05
C VAL A 366 10.27 9.23 28.04
N ILE A 367 9.52 8.77 27.01
CA ILE A 367 9.22 7.35 26.81
C ILE A 367 9.78 6.93 25.46
N ALA A 368 10.70 5.98 25.50
CA ALA A 368 11.30 5.41 24.31
C ALA A 368 10.78 3.98 24.11
N TYR A 369 10.18 3.71 22.93
CA TYR A 369 9.57 2.42 22.61
C TYR A 369 9.64 2.13 21.09
N PRO A 370 9.49 0.84 20.65
CA PRO A 370 9.47 -0.35 21.48
C PRO A 370 10.79 -0.57 22.23
N ASN A 371 10.74 -1.30 23.32
CA ASN A 371 11.93 -1.73 24.04
C ASN A 371 11.74 -3.21 24.45
N PRO A 372 12.44 -4.17 23.82
CA PRO A 372 13.52 -3.98 22.84
C PRO A 372 13.08 -3.37 21.49
N VAL A 373 14.00 -2.61 20.89
CA VAL A 373 13.84 -2.02 19.55
C VAL A 373 14.56 -2.86 18.49
N VAL A 374 13.91 -3.01 17.30
CA VAL A 374 14.52 -3.68 16.15
C VAL A 374 14.94 -2.64 15.08
N ASN A 375 14.01 -1.86 14.56
CA ASN A 375 14.28 -0.93 13.46
C ASN A 375 14.13 0.54 13.88
N ASP A 376 12.97 0.91 14.42
CA ASP A 376 12.61 2.29 14.70
C ASP A 376 12.29 2.47 16.18
N LEU A 377 13.02 3.36 16.82
CA LEU A 377 12.80 3.78 18.20
C LEU A 377 11.94 5.06 18.18
N ARG A 378 10.82 5.03 18.85
CA ARG A 378 9.93 6.17 19.04
C ARG A 378 10.19 6.79 20.41
N ILE A 379 10.31 8.11 20.44
CA ILE A 379 10.55 8.85 21.67
C ILE A 379 9.42 9.84 21.86
N THR A 380 8.58 9.61 22.86
CA THR A 380 7.48 10.50 23.22
C THR A 380 7.91 11.45 24.32
N VAL A 381 7.76 12.75 24.07
CA VAL A 381 8.10 13.82 24.98
C VAL A 381 6.84 14.37 25.68
N PRO A 382 6.99 14.99 26.89
CA PRO A 382 5.87 15.62 27.59
C PRO A 382 5.28 16.77 26.76
N GLN A 383 4.01 17.07 27.01
CA GLN A 383 3.31 18.17 26.32
C GLN A 383 4.01 19.53 26.50
N SER A 384 4.62 19.76 27.66
CA SER A 384 5.37 20.99 27.94
C SER A 384 6.63 21.18 27.10
N TRP A 385 7.10 20.13 26.44
CA TRP A 385 8.26 20.16 25.54
C TRP A 385 7.88 20.22 24.05
N GLN A 386 6.62 20.00 23.71
CA GLN A 386 6.14 20.10 22.33
C GLN A 386 6.17 21.54 21.82
N GLY A 387 6.43 21.72 20.53
CA GLY A 387 6.59 23.03 19.92
C GLY A 387 7.93 23.72 20.21
N LYS A 388 8.81 23.09 21.00
CA LYS A 388 10.14 23.61 21.34
C LYS A 388 11.24 22.96 20.50
N THR A 389 12.44 23.53 20.54
CA THR A 389 13.63 22.90 19.98
C THR A 389 14.18 21.89 20.97
N LEU A 390 14.19 20.62 20.56
CA LEU A 390 14.70 19.51 21.36
C LEU A 390 15.94 18.91 20.72
N SER A 391 16.92 18.53 21.55
CA SER A 391 18.08 17.76 21.12
C SER A 391 17.95 16.31 21.56
N TYR A 392 18.19 15.38 20.64
CA TYR A 392 18.13 13.94 20.86
C TYR A 392 19.52 13.34 20.74
N GLN A 393 19.89 12.52 21.71
CA GLN A 393 21.16 11.79 21.70
C GLN A 393 20.91 10.31 22.03
N VAL A 394 21.57 9.42 21.30
CA VAL A 394 21.61 7.99 21.59
C VAL A 394 23.06 7.62 21.82
N THR A 395 23.36 7.11 23.01
CA THR A 395 24.72 6.68 23.40
C THR A 395 24.74 5.18 23.67
N ASN A 396 25.85 4.53 23.37
CA ASN A 396 26.06 3.13 23.75
C ASN A 396 26.51 3.01 25.23
N SER A 397 26.69 1.77 25.70
CA SER A 397 27.13 1.48 27.09
C SER A 397 28.50 2.06 27.44
N ASN A 398 29.32 2.37 26.44
CA ASN A 398 30.65 2.99 26.65
C ASN A 398 30.59 4.52 26.65
N GLY A 399 29.40 5.13 26.58
CA GLY A 399 29.22 6.58 26.56
C GLY A 399 29.47 7.23 25.17
N GLN A 400 29.72 6.45 24.16
CA GLN A 400 29.92 6.95 22.80
C GLN A 400 28.59 7.37 22.19
N VAL A 401 28.50 8.58 21.64
CA VAL A 401 27.31 9.07 20.94
C VAL A 401 27.21 8.38 19.57
N ILE A 402 26.15 7.61 19.36
CA ILE A 402 25.87 6.90 18.14
C ILE A 402 25.01 7.75 17.20
N LYS A 403 24.07 8.50 17.77
CA LYS A 403 23.21 9.45 17.03
C LYS A 403 23.00 10.71 17.85
N SER A 404 23.03 11.87 17.17
CA SER A 404 22.72 13.16 17.77
C SER A 404 22.18 14.11 16.73
N TYR A 405 21.04 14.74 17.00
CA TYR A 405 20.42 15.76 16.14
C TYR A 405 19.44 16.62 16.95
N SER A 406 19.01 17.73 16.35
CA SER A 406 18.02 18.63 16.97
C SER A 406 16.81 18.79 16.06
N VAL A 407 15.63 18.86 16.66
CA VAL A 407 14.36 19.07 15.99
C VAL A 407 13.78 20.38 16.47
N GLN A 408 13.51 21.30 15.54
CA GLN A 408 12.77 22.53 15.82
C GLN A 408 11.27 22.25 15.78
N ASN A 409 10.51 22.91 16.65
CA ASN A 409 9.07 22.74 16.75
C ASN A 409 8.68 21.26 16.93
N ALA A 410 9.34 20.58 17.88
CA ALA A 410 9.20 19.14 18.12
C ALA A 410 7.75 18.73 18.36
N GLY A 411 7.31 17.69 17.67
CA GLY A 411 6.03 17.04 17.90
C GLY A 411 6.00 16.22 19.17
N GLN A 412 4.89 15.54 19.43
CA GLN A 412 4.76 14.65 20.60
C GLN A 412 5.74 13.47 20.54
N THR A 413 6.01 12.93 19.36
CA THR A 413 6.84 11.74 19.18
C THR A 413 7.81 11.93 18.03
N GLU A 414 9.08 11.65 18.31
CA GLU A 414 10.17 11.61 17.33
C GLU A 414 10.55 10.17 17.04
N ILE A 415 11.00 9.88 15.81
CA ILE A 415 11.38 8.55 15.38
C ILE A 415 12.87 8.52 15.07
N ILE A 416 13.60 7.62 15.72
CA ILE A 416 15.02 7.39 15.48
C ILE A 416 15.21 6.01 14.83
N GLY A 417 15.73 5.98 13.60
CA GLY A 417 16.08 4.73 12.93
C GLY A 417 17.23 4.03 13.65
N MET A 418 17.03 2.77 14.04
CA MET A 418 18.02 1.94 14.77
C MET A 418 18.47 0.74 13.94
N SER A 419 18.05 0.60 12.69
CA SER A 419 18.32 -0.58 11.83
C SER A 419 19.81 -0.84 11.61
N GLN A 420 20.64 0.22 11.55
CA GLN A 420 22.09 0.15 11.35
C GLN A 420 22.87 0.15 12.67
N VAL A 421 22.18 0.14 13.81
CA VAL A 421 22.81 0.18 15.13
C VAL A 421 22.97 -1.27 15.62
N PRO A 422 24.16 -1.69 16.10
CA PRO A 422 24.37 -3.03 16.63
C PRO A 422 23.44 -3.38 17.78
N ALA A 423 23.17 -4.67 18.01
CA ALA A 423 22.43 -5.11 19.18
C ALA A 423 23.19 -4.76 20.46
N GLY A 424 22.47 -4.30 21.50
CA GLY A 424 23.07 -3.87 22.74
C GLY A 424 22.18 -2.94 23.55
N MET A 425 22.71 -2.48 24.67
CA MET A 425 22.05 -1.48 25.52
C MET A 425 22.46 -0.08 25.10
N TYR A 426 21.48 0.82 25.00
CA TYR A 426 21.66 2.22 24.64
C TYR A 426 20.94 3.13 25.63
N ILE A 427 21.44 4.35 25.75
CA ILE A 427 20.83 5.40 26.56
C ILE A 427 20.34 6.48 25.60
N VAL A 428 19.06 6.76 25.65
CA VAL A 428 18.41 7.88 24.96
C VAL A 428 18.36 9.06 25.91
N ARG A 429 18.87 10.19 25.48
CA ARG A 429 18.80 11.47 26.19
C ARG A 429 18.10 12.49 25.30
N VAL A 430 17.09 13.16 25.85
CA VAL A 430 16.39 14.28 25.22
C VAL A 430 16.61 15.53 26.07
N ILE A 431 16.96 16.62 25.41
CA ILE A 431 17.34 17.89 26.07
C ILE A 431 16.40 18.98 25.57
N ASN A 432 15.84 19.75 26.51
CA ASN A 432 15.04 20.95 26.28
C ASN A 432 15.67 22.12 27.09
N GLY A 433 16.54 22.88 26.44
CA GLY A 433 17.28 23.93 27.12
C GLY A 433 18.12 23.38 28.26
N THR A 434 17.78 23.72 29.51
CA THR A 434 18.45 23.23 30.72
C THR A 434 17.89 21.93 31.30
N GLU A 435 16.72 21.50 30.82
CA GLU A 435 16.08 20.25 31.23
C GLU A 435 16.55 19.07 30.37
N ALA A 436 16.73 17.92 31.00
CA ALA A 436 17.06 16.69 30.27
C ALA A 436 16.32 15.51 30.86
N ALA A 437 15.92 14.58 29.97
CA ALA A 437 15.35 13.29 30.35
C ALA A 437 16.12 12.16 29.69
N VAL A 438 16.21 11.04 30.40
CA VAL A 438 17.02 9.89 29.99
C VAL A 438 16.21 8.60 30.11
N GLN A 439 16.35 7.70 29.14
CA GLN A 439 15.79 6.36 29.22
C GLN A 439 16.72 5.32 28.59
N SER A 440 16.83 4.16 29.24
CA SER A 440 17.57 3.01 28.70
C SER A 440 16.72 2.23 27.72
N VAL A 441 17.34 1.77 26.63
CA VAL A 441 16.71 1.00 25.55
C VAL A 441 17.59 -0.17 25.17
N VAL A 442 17.00 -1.32 24.90
CA VAL A 442 17.69 -2.49 24.38
C VAL A 442 17.45 -2.58 22.87
N LYS A 443 18.51 -2.62 22.08
CA LYS A 443 18.45 -2.94 20.66
C LYS A 443 18.64 -4.45 20.49
N SER A 444 17.64 -5.13 19.94
CA SER A 444 17.76 -6.55 19.61
C SER A 444 18.35 -6.76 18.22
N SER A 445 19.05 -7.87 18.01
CA SER A 445 19.29 -8.41 16.67
C SER A 445 17.95 -8.80 16.04
N LYS A 446 17.88 -8.74 14.71
CA LYS A 446 16.75 -9.35 13.98
C LYS A 446 16.62 -10.80 14.29
#